data_03d8b68090eeb30c44a8801563ccd1dd
#
_entry.id   03d8b68090eeb30c44a8801563ccd1dd
#
_cell.length_a   1.000
_cell.length_b   1.000
_cell.length_c   1.000
_cell.angle_alpha   90.00
_cell.angle_beta   90.00
_cell.angle_gamma   90.00
#
_symmetry.space_group_name_H-M   'P 1'
#
loop_
_entity.id
_entity.type
_entity.pdbx_description
1 polymer ?
#
loop_
_entity_poly.entity_id
_entity_poly.type
_entity_poly.pdbx_seq_one_letter_code
_entity_poly.pdbx_strand_id
1 'polypeptide(L)'
;DFGCYGNRQVKTPNIDKLSTEGMLFKNMYLTTSSCSPSRNSIITGRYPHNTGAPELHTEPPLEMISAAEELKNNGYYTVSSGKFHMGEYVRRGFDLIHEDRKITGLGGEKQWVNIIENRPKDQPFFLWYAAHDAHRDWGENKFSGTHPVDEISPPDYLIDDPPTRLDLANYYDEIKRFDYSI
;
A
#
# COMPACT_ATOMS: atom_id res chain seq x y z
N ASP A 1 -5.73 3.02 -10.07
CA ASP A 1 -5.38 3.99 -11.13
C ASP A 1 -4.05 3.70 -11.84
N PHE A 2 -3.69 2.40 -12.01
CA PHE A 2 -2.46 2.01 -12.73
C PHE A 2 -2.72 1.83 -14.23
N GLY A 3 -1.66 1.92 -15.04
CA GLY A 3 -1.71 1.73 -16.50
C GLY A 3 -2.30 0.38 -16.89
N CYS A 4 -1.89 -0.71 -16.23
CA CYS A 4 -2.41 -2.07 -16.47
C CYS A 4 -3.93 -2.22 -16.23
N TYR A 5 -4.56 -1.30 -15.53
CA TYR A 5 -6.02 -1.20 -15.37
C TYR A 5 -6.69 -0.17 -16.27
N GLY A 6 -5.94 0.38 -17.24
CA GLY A 6 -6.48 1.24 -18.30
C GLY A 6 -6.34 2.74 -18.07
N ASN A 7 -5.72 3.20 -16.96
CA ASN A 7 -5.43 4.62 -16.82
C ASN A 7 -4.28 5.01 -17.76
N ARG A 8 -4.56 5.94 -18.69
CA ARG A 8 -3.61 6.42 -19.70
C ARG A 8 -2.86 7.68 -19.27
N GLN A 9 -3.31 8.33 -18.23
CA GLN A 9 -2.76 9.61 -17.77
C GLN A 9 -1.58 9.41 -16.84
N VAL A 10 -1.57 8.34 -16.04
CA VAL A 10 -0.44 7.98 -15.18
C VAL A 10 0.40 6.87 -15.82
N LYS A 11 1.72 7.00 -15.73
CA LYS A 11 2.67 5.99 -16.24
C LYS A 11 3.20 5.17 -15.08
N THR A 12 2.90 3.87 -15.11
CA THR A 12 3.29 2.89 -14.07
C THR A 12 4.04 1.70 -14.70
N PRO A 13 5.23 1.95 -15.32
CA PRO A 13 5.92 0.94 -16.11
C PRO A 13 6.35 -0.30 -15.30
N ASN A 14 6.70 -0.15 -14.02
CA ASN A 14 7.13 -1.27 -13.19
C ASN A 14 5.94 -2.17 -12.81
N ILE A 15 4.83 -1.57 -12.37
CA ILE A 15 3.58 -2.29 -12.07
C ILE A 15 3.00 -2.92 -13.35
N ASP A 16 3.03 -2.20 -14.47
CA ASP A 16 2.56 -2.71 -15.76
C ASP A 16 3.39 -3.91 -16.21
N LYS A 17 4.73 -3.86 -16.03
CA LYS A 17 5.62 -4.99 -16.28
C LYS A 17 5.26 -6.18 -15.39
N LEU A 18 5.12 -5.97 -14.08
CA LEU A 18 4.72 -7.00 -13.13
C LEU A 18 3.40 -7.66 -13.54
N SER A 19 2.43 -6.89 -14.03
CA SER A 19 1.14 -7.39 -14.49
C SER A 19 1.25 -8.30 -15.73
N THR A 20 2.25 -8.10 -16.58
CA THR A 20 2.49 -8.93 -17.77
C THR A 20 3.31 -10.18 -17.47
N GLU A 21 4.16 -10.13 -16.45
CA GLU A 21 5.00 -11.25 -16.00
C GLU A 21 4.29 -12.15 -14.96
N GLY A 22 3.19 -11.67 -14.38
CA GLY A 22 2.43 -12.36 -13.34
C GLY A 22 0.96 -12.58 -13.71
N MET A 23 0.11 -12.58 -12.70
CA MET A 23 -1.33 -12.71 -12.84
C MET A 23 -2.05 -11.42 -12.44
N LEU A 24 -2.76 -10.81 -13.39
CA LEU A 24 -3.56 -9.61 -13.18
C LEU A 24 -5.02 -9.98 -12.82
N PHE A 25 -5.45 -9.65 -11.61
CA PHE A 25 -6.83 -9.81 -11.16
C PHE A 25 -7.66 -8.58 -11.54
N LYS A 26 -8.49 -8.68 -12.57
CA LYS A 26 -9.33 -7.55 -13.05
C LYS A 26 -10.53 -7.24 -12.14
N ASN A 27 -10.96 -8.21 -11.37
CA ASN A 27 -12.14 -8.11 -10.49
C ASN A 27 -11.74 -8.42 -9.04
N MET A 28 -10.80 -7.66 -8.51
CA MET A 28 -10.36 -7.73 -7.11
C MET A 28 -10.87 -6.51 -6.36
N TYR A 29 -11.65 -6.73 -5.31
CA TYR A 29 -12.30 -5.66 -4.55
C TYR A 29 -11.88 -5.70 -3.09
N LEU A 30 -11.72 -4.52 -2.49
CA LEU A 30 -11.55 -4.38 -1.05
C LEU A 30 -12.90 -4.61 -0.35
N THR A 31 -12.85 -5.13 0.86
CA THR A 31 -14.05 -5.31 1.71
C THR A 31 -14.62 -3.97 2.22
N THR A 32 -13.77 -2.96 2.27
CA THR A 32 -14.12 -1.58 2.65
C THR A 32 -13.07 -0.60 2.12
N SER A 33 -13.45 0.64 1.89
CA SER A 33 -12.55 1.72 1.41
C SER A 33 -11.81 2.46 2.53
N SER A 34 -11.85 1.97 3.77
CA SER A 34 -11.22 2.59 4.94
C SER A 34 -9.92 1.88 5.33
N CYS A 35 -8.89 2.63 5.76
CA CYS A 35 -7.52 2.14 5.94
C CYS A 35 -7.39 0.94 6.90
N SER A 36 -7.63 1.15 8.20
CA SER A 36 -7.40 0.09 9.20
C SER A 36 -8.36 -1.09 9.04
N PRO A 37 -9.66 -0.91 8.77
CA PRO A 37 -10.56 -2.05 8.56
C PRO A 37 -10.20 -2.88 7.32
N SER A 38 -9.79 -2.23 6.22
CA SER A 38 -9.35 -2.94 5.01
C SER A 38 -8.08 -3.75 5.25
N ARG A 39 -7.09 -3.15 5.93
CA ARG A 39 -5.84 -3.84 6.27
C ARG A 39 -6.08 -5.02 7.20
N ASN A 40 -6.93 -4.84 8.19
CA ASN A 40 -7.34 -5.91 9.09
C ASN A 40 -8.10 -7.03 8.36
N SER A 41 -8.95 -6.69 7.39
CA SER A 41 -9.59 -7.70 6.54
C SER A 41 -8.58 -8.53 5.75
N ILE A 42 -7.58 -7.89 5.14
CA ILE A 42 -6.56 -8.60 4.35
C ILE A 42 -5.73 -9.52 5.24
N ILE A 43 -5.24 -9.01 6.38
CA ILE A 43 -4.30 -9.77 7.21
C ILE A 43 -4.98 -10.86 8.06
N THR A 44 -6.30 -10.77 8.29
CA THR A 44 -7.06 -11.78 9.05
C THR A 44 -7.92 -12.69 8.18
N GLY A 45 -8.15 -12.34 6.91
CA GLY A 45 -9.09 -13.04 6.03
C GLY A 45 -10.56 -12.88 6.44
N ARG A 46 -10.90 -11.86 7.26
CA ARG A 46 -12.24 -11.62 7.79
C ARG A 46 -12.82 -10.31 7.27
N TYR A 47 -14.15 -10.27 7.12
CA TYR A 47 -14.81 -8.99 6.88
C TYR A 47 -14.68 -8.04 8.08
N PRO A 48 -14.69 -6.71 7.90
CA PRO A 48 -14.46 -5.74 8.98
C PRO A 48 -15.38 -5.95 10.18
N HIS A 49 -16.67 -6.23 9.98
CA HIS A 49 -17.64 -6.50 11.06
C HIS A 49 -17.33 -7.78 11.86
N ASN A 50 -16.51 -8.69 11.31
CA ASN A 50 -16.10 -9.92 12.00
C ASN A 50 -14.71 -9.79 12.65
N THR A 51 -14.05 -8.65 12.52
CA THR A 51 -12.76 -8.38 13.20
C THR A 51 -12.92 -7.74 14.57
N GLY A 52 -14.15 -7.30 14.93
CA GLY A 52 -14.38 -6.48 16.12
C GLY A 52 -13.94 -5.02 15.96
N ALA A 53 -13.43 -4.62 14.79
CA ALA A 53 -12.91 -3.28 14.50
C ALA A 53 -13.36 -2.80 13.10
N PRO A 54 -14.68 -2.59 12.88
CA PRO A 54 -15.20 -2.18 11.58
C PRO A 54 -14.91 -0.72 11.24
N GLU A 55 -14.64 0.12 12.24
CA GLU A 55 -14.46 1.55 12.11
C GLU A 55 -13.01 1.94 11.94
N LEU A 56 -12.76 3.10 11.29
CA LEU A 56 -11.42 3.65 11.15
C LEU A 56 -10.79 3.95 12.52
N HIS A 57 -9.54 3.59 12.69
CA HIS A 57 -8.76 3.71 13.93
C HIS A 57 -9.23 2.84 15.11
N THR A 58 -10.15 1.91 14.87
CA THR A 58 -10.42 0.84 15.83
C THR A 58 -9.48 -0.34 15.60
N GLU A 59 -9.22 -1.09 16.66
CA GLU A 59 -8.30 -2.22 16.62
C GLU A 59 -9.00 -3.52 16.97
N PRO A 60 -8.74 -4.62 16.25
CA PRO A 60 -9.19 -5.94 16.66
C PRO A 60 -8.67 -6.32 18.05
N PRO A 61 -9.38 -7.22 18.76
CA PRO A 61 -8.95 -7.70 20.06
C PRO A 61 -7.59 -8.41 19.97
N LEU A 62 -6.82 -8.39 21.07
CA LEU A 62 -5.45 -8.92 21.10
C LEU A 62 -5.34 -10.40 20.76
N GLU A 63 -6.38 -11.18 21.00
CA GLU A 63 -6.46 -12.61 20.66
C GLU A 63 -6.73 -12.90 19.19
N MET A 64 -7.02 -11.87 18.38
CA MET A 64 -7.24 -12.06 16.94
C MET A 64 -5.98 -12.60 16.28
N ILE A 65 -6.13 -13.69 15.55
CA ILE A 65 -5.03 -14.32 14.80
C ILE A 65 -4.90 -13.66 13.43
N SER A 66 -3.67 -13.43 13.00
CA SER A 66 -3.34 -12.88 11.69
C SER A 66 -2.57 -13.88 10.82
N ALA A 67 -2.66 -13.72 9.50
CA ALA A 67 -1.88 -14.51 8.56
C ALA A 67 -0.36 -14.38 8.80
N ALA A 68 0.10 -13.20 9.23
CA ALA A 68 1.51 -12.99 9.59
C ALA A 68 1.93 -13.87 10.78
N GLU A 69 1.07 -13.99 11.80
CA GLU A 69 1.34 -14.84 12.96
C GLU A 69 1.37 -16.33 12.58
N GLU A 70 0.41 -16.78 11.78
CA GLU A 70 0.39 -18.16 11.29
C GLU A 70 1.62 -18.50 10.45
N LEU A 71 2.03 -17.60 9.56
CA LEU A 71 3.23 -17.78 8.75
C LEU A 71 4.49 -17.82 9.61
N LYS A 72 4.62 -16.91 10.57
CA LYS A 72 5.74 -16.90 11.52
C LYS A 72 5.83 -18.20 12.32
N ASN A 73 4.69 -18.69 12.83
CA ASN A 73 4.62 -19.94 13.57
C ASN A 73 4.99 -21.16 12.72
N ASN A 74 4.89 -21.03 11.38
CA ASN A 74 5.30 -22.05 10.41
C ASN A 74 6.70 -21.79 9.81
N GLY A 75 7.55 -21.01 10.47
CA GLY A 75 8.96 -20.84 10.13
C GLY A 75 9.24 -19.80 9.03
N TYR A 76 8.27 -18.96 8.68
CA TYR A 76 8.52 -17.84 7.79
C TYR A 76 9.21 -16.69 8.51
N TYR A 77 10.16 -16.06 7.85
CA TYR A 77 10.66 -14.74 8.23
C TYR A 77 9.65 -13.67 7.85
N THR A 78 9.16 -12.91 8.81
CA THR A 78 8.03 -12.01 8.62
C THR A 78 8.39 -10.57 8.91
N VAL A 79 8.16 -9.66 7.94
CA VAL A 79 8.50 -8.24 8.08
C VAL A 79 7.37 -7.35 7.59
N SER A 80 7.11 -6.28 8.35
CA SER A 80 6.29 -5.16 7.91
C SER A 80 7.15 -3.92 7.71
N SER A 81 6.98 -3.22 6.59
CA SER A 81 7.67 -1.95 6.33
C SER A 81 6.78 -0.95 5.61
N GLY A 82 6.74 0.27 6.15
CA GLY A 82 5.91 1.37 5.69
C GLY A 82 4.67 1.59 6.56
N LYS A 83 3.51 1.81 5.94
CA LYS A 83 2.26 2.08 6.67
C LYS A 83 1.76 0.82 7.39
N PHE A 84 1.85 0.80 8.71
CA PHE A 84 1.36 -0.31 9.53
C PHE A 84 -0.17 -0.27 9.71
N HIS A 85 -0.68 0.57 10.56
CA HIS A 85 -2.09 0.92 10.78
C HIS A 85 -3.07 -0.29 10.86
N MET A 86 -2.69 -1.33 11.62
CA MET A 86 -3.49 -2.56 11.79
C MET A 86 -3.84 -2.85 13.25
N GLY A 87 -3.17 -2.19 14.20
CA GLY A 87 -3.37 -2.39 15.64
C GLY A 87 -2.29 -3.24 16.30
N GLU A 88 -2.40 -3.37 17.62
CA GLU A 88 -1.37 -4.01 18.44
C GLU A 88 -1.34 -5.53 18.25
N TYR A 89 -2.51 -6.17 18.07
CA TYR A 89 -2.65 -7.64 18.00
C TYR A 89 -1.76 -8.28 16.93
N VAL A 90 -1.54 -7.60 15.80
CA VAL A 90 -0.84 -8.17 14.65
C VAL A 90 0.69 -8.08 14.78
N ARG A 91 1.21 -7.27 15.72
CA ARG A 91 2.66 -7.06 15.91
C ARG A 91 3.42 -8.34 16.23
N ARG A 92 2.83 -9.25 17.01
CA ARG A 92 3.44 -10.53 17.34
C ARG A 92 3.69 -11.44 16.13
N GLY A 93 2.97 -11.20 15.05
CA GLY A 93 3.13 -11.92 13.78
C GLY A 93 4.33 -11.48 12.95
N PHE A 94 5.05 -10.41 13.34
CA PHE A 94 6.22 -9.93 12.61
C PHE A 94 7.50 -10.05 13.42
N ASP A 95 8.59 -10.44 12.75
CA ASP A 95 9.94 -10.42 13.31
C ASP A 95 10.52 -9.01 13.36
N LEU A 96 10.22 -8.22 12.31
CA LEU A 96 10.62 -6.81 12.21
C LEU A 96 9.44 -5.95 11.77
N ILE A 97 9.35 -4.75 12.35
CA ILE A 97 8.37 -3.72 11.96
C ILE A 97 9.11 -2.40 11.80
N HIS A 98 9.08 -1.86 10.58
CA HIS A 98 9.60 -0.54 10.25
C HIS A 98 8.43 0.37 9.86
N GLU A 99 7.90 1.16 10.80
CA GLU A 99 6.76 2.07 10.58
C GLU A 99 7.10 3.55 10.74
N ASP A 100 8.26 3.87 11.36
CA ASP A 100 8.71 5.26 11.51
C ASP A 100 9.12 5.84 10.14
N ARG A 101 8.49 6.92 9.73
CA ARG A 101 8.78 7.63 8.46
C ARG A 101 10.23 8.12 8.36
N LYS A 102 10.93 8.37 9.47
CA LYS A 102 12.36 8.71 9.46
C LYS A 102 13.20 7.55 8.92
N ILE A 103 12.76 6.32 9.15
CA ILE A 103 13.42 5.09 8.70
C ILE A 103 12.91 4.69 7.31
N THR A 104 11.60 4.67 7.13
CA THR A 104 10.94 4.13 5.94
C THR A 104 10.82 5.13 4.79
N GLY A 105 11.05 6.44 5.03
CA GLY A 105 10.92 7.49 4.04
C GLY A 105 9.46 7.95 3.83
N LEU A 106 9.27 8.95 2.96
CA LEU A 106 7.98 9.57 2.72
C LEU A 106 6.94 8.59 2.18
N GLY A 107 7.31 7.78 1.20
CA GLY A 107 6.45 6.77 0.59
C GLY A 107 6.39 5.45 1.37
N GLY A 108 7.27 5.26 2.36
CA GLY A 108 7.33 4.02 3.15
C GLY A 108 8.26 2.93 2.58
N GLU A 109 8.88 3.17 1.44
CA GLU A 109 9.61 2.21 0.60
C GLU A 109 11.10 2.05 0.92
N LYS A 110 11.70 3.00 1.62
CA LYS A 110 13.16 3.13 1.74
C LYS A 110 13.89 1.88 2.26
N GLN A 111 13.21 1.02 3.01
CA GLN A 111 13.80 -0.20 3.57
C GLN A 111 13.52 -1.46 2.75
N TRP A 112 12.66 -1.43 1.74
CA TRP A 112 12.19 -2.64 1.06
C TRP A 112 13.30 -3.46 0.43
N VAL A 113 14.17 -2.82 -0.34
CA VAL A 113 15.33 -3.50 -0.97
C VAL A 113 16.28 -4.05 0.10
N ASN A 114 16.64 -3.23 1.10
CA ASN A 114 17.54 -3.65 2.17
C ASN A 114 17.00 -4.87 2.95
N ILE A 115 15.70 -4.90 3.24
CA ILE A 115 15.06 -6.02 3.93
C ILE A 115 15.14 -7.30 3.08
N ILE A 116 14.80 -7.23 1.79
CA ILE A 116 14.79 -8.41 0.94
C ILE A 116 16.21 -8.93 0.66
N GLU A 117 17.20 -8.04 0.56
CA GLU A 117 18.60 -8.43 0.36
C GLU A 117 19.23 -9.09 1.59
N ASN A 118 18.89 -8.61 2.79
CA ASN A 118 19.48 -9.06 4.05
C ASN A 118 18.64 -10.10 4.81
N ARG A 119 17.51 -10.57 4.23
CA ARG A 119 16.70 -11.62 4.85
C ARG A 119 17.47 -12.93 5.02
N PRO A 120 17.13 -13.79 5.95
CA PRO A 120 17.60 -15.19 6.00
C PRO A 120 17.33 -15.88 4.67
N LYS A 121 18.34 -16.59 4.11
CA LYS A 121 18.23 -17.22 2.78
C LYS A 121 17.71 -18.64 2.84
N ASP A 122 17.73 -19.23 4.01
CA ASP A 122 17.29 -20.59 4.32
C ASP A 122 15.86 -20.69 4.83
N GLN A 123 15.17 -19.54 4.93
CA GLN A 123 13.77 -19.46 5.37
C GLN A 123 12.86 -18.90 4.27
N PRO A 124 11.63 -19.40 4.14
CA PRO A 124 10.60 -18.70 3.40
C PRO A 124 10.29 -17.35 4.08
N PHE A 125 9.74 -16.41 3.35
CA PHE A 125 9.50 -15.08 3.90
C PHE A 125 8.10 -14.56 3.57
N PHE A 126 7.59 -13.70 4.44
CA PHE A 126 6.38 -12.90 4.24
C PHE A 126 6.71 -11.44 4.50
N LEU A 127 6.58 -10.61 3.47
CA LEU A 127 6.88 -9.19 3.52
C LEU A 127 5.60 -8.38 3.28
N TRP A 128 5.17 -7.66 4.32
CA TRP A 128 4.08 -6.70 4.25
C TRP A 128 4.66 -5.32 3.90
N TYR A 129 4.86 -5.07 2.62
CA TYR A 129 5.34 -3.79 2.13
C TYR A 129 4.16 -2.88 1.80
N ALA A 130 4.05 -1.80 2.53
CA ALA A 130 2.89 -0.93 2.47
C ALA A 130 3.30 0.53 2.33
N ALA A 131 3.19 1.05 1.11
CA ALA A 131 3.44 2.47 0.86
C ALA A 131 2.46 3.37 1.62
N HIS A 132 2.90 4.60 1.90
CA HIS A 132 2.01 5.69 2.29
C HIS A 132 1.31 6.30 1.07
N ASP A 133 1.92 6.18 -0.10
CA ASP A 133 1.38 6.65 -1.37
C ASP A 133 0.14 5.84 -1.79
N ALA A 134 -0.87 6.44 -2.36
CA ALA A 134 -1.05 7.88 -2.63
C ALA A 134 -2.01 8.51 -1.62
N HIS A 135 -1.66 8.48 -0.33
CA HIS A 135 -2.47 9.10 0.74
C HIS A 135 -2.17 10.60 0.85
N ARG A 136 -3.20 11.42 1.07
CA ARG A 136 -2.99 12.83 1.43
C ARG A 136 -2.25 12.94 2.79
N ASP A 137 -1.47 14.00 3.08
CA ASP A 137 -1.27 15.15 2.21
C ASP A 137 -0.16 14.86 1.19
N TRP A 138 -0.38 15.28 -0.06
CA TRP A 138 0.62 15.11 -1.11
C TRP A 138 1.64 16.25 -1.05
N GLY A 139 2.81 15.93 -0.51
CA GLY A 139 3.90 16.89 -0.34
C GLY A 139 4.82 16.98 -1.56
N GLU A 140 5.60 18.05 -1.62
CA GLU A 140 6.66 18.17 -2.62
C GLU A 140 7.67 17.02 -2.51
N ASN A 141 7.98 16.41 -3.64
CA ASN A 141 8.98 15.35 -3.78
C ASN A 141 9.58 15.39 -5.19
N LYS A 142 10.51 14.49 -5.48
CA LYS A 142 11.21 14.43 -6.78
C LYS A 142 10.31 14.14 -7.99
N PHE A 143 9.08 13.75 -7.79
CA PHE A 143 8.08 13.48 -8.84
C PHE A 143 7.07 14.60 -8.99
N SER A 144 7.04 15.59 -8.09
CA SER A 144 6.09 16.71 -8.15
C SER A 144 6.20 17.47 -9.48
N GLY A 145 5.05 17.73 -10.11
CA GLY A 145 4.97 18.41 -11.39
C GLY A 145 5.33 17.54 -12.60
N THR A 146 5.42 16.21 -12.44
CA THR A 146 5.68 15.31 -13.58
C THR A 146 4.43 15.04 -14.42
N HIS A 147 3.23 15.41 -13.92
CA HIS A 147 1.98 15.39 -14.64
C HIS A 147 1.51 16.85 -14.86
N PRO A 148 1.60 17.40 -16.09
CA PRO A 148 1.14 18.76 -16.38
C PRO A 148 -0.36 18.89 -16.13
N VAL A 149 -0.76 19.93 -15.42
CA VAL A 149 -2.17 20.15 -15.00
C VAL A 149 -3.12 20.30 -16.20
N ASP A 150 -2.63 20.91 -17.26
CA ASP A 150 -3.38 21.12 -18.51
C ASP A 150 -3.58 19.83 -19.33
N GLU A 151 -2.79 18.80 -19.09
CA GLU A 151 -2.94 17.48 -19.72
C GLU A 151 -3.86 16.54 -18.91
N ILE A 152 -4.28 16.93 -17.70
CA ILE A 152 -5.17 16.10 -16.86
C ILE A 152 -6.61 16.20 -17.35
N SER A 153 -7.25 15.06 -17.54
CA SER A 153 -8.69 14.94 -17.80
C SER A 153 -9.35 14.27 -16.59
N PRO A 154 -10.09 15.04 -15.78
CA PRO A 154 -10.85 14.45 -14.68
C PRO A 154 -11.89 13.44 -15.19
N PRO A 155 -12.19 12.38 -14.43
CA PRO A 155 -13.29 11.47 -14.76
C PRO A 155 -14.65 12.19 -14.67
N ASP A 156 -15.65 11.71 -15.42
CA ASP A 156 -16.95 12.35 -15.58
C ASP A 156 -17.74 12.65 -14.29
N TYR A 157 -17.38 11.98 -13.18
CA TYR A 157 -17.99 12.21 -11.86
C TYR A 157 -17.31 13.31 -11.05
N LEU A 158 -16.25 13.95 -11.57
CA LEU A 158 -15.58 15.10 -10.97
C LEU A 158 -15.79 16.35 -11.83
N ILE A 159 -15.76 17.50 -11.18
CA ILE A 159 -15.82 18.80 -11.89
C ILE A 159 -14.49 19.01 -12.61
N ASP A 160 -14.57 19.35 -13.88
CA ASP A 160 -13.39 19.71 -14.68
C ASP A 160 -13.07 21.20 -14.50
N ASP A 161 -12.27 21.48 -13.47
CA ASP A 161 -11.77 22.83 -13.17
C ASP A 161 -10.29 22.80 -12.79
N PRO A 162 -9.59 23.94 -12.75
CA PRO A 162 -8.16 23.98 -12.42
C PRO A 162 -7.79 23.38 -11.05
N PRO A 163 -8.54 23.60 -9.95
CA PRO A 163 -8.27 22.93 -8.68
C PRO A 163 -8.35 21.41 -8.76
N THR A 164 -9.36 20.84 -9.41
CA THR A 164 -9.51 19.38 -9.57
C THR A 164 -8.40 18.79 -10.42
N ARG A 165 -8.02 19.45 -11.51
CA ARG A 165 -6.89 19.00 -12.34
C ARG A 165 -5.57 19.02 -11.58
N LEU A 166 -5.32 20.07 -10.79
CA LEU A 166 -4.12 20.16 -9.94
C LEU A 166 -4.10 19.06 -8.88
N ASP A 167 -5.23 18.81 -8.25
CA ASP A 167 -5.36 17.75 -7.24
C ASP A 167 -5.06 16.37 -7.83
N LEU A 168 -5.62 16.07 -9.01
CA LEU A 168 -5.34 14.82 -9.75
C LEU A 168 -3.89 14.72 -10.20
N ALA A 169 -3.28 15.79 -10.67
CA ALA A 169 -1.87 15.81 -11.06
C ALA A 169 -0.97 15.42 -9.90
N ASN A 170 -1.19 16.01 -8.72
CA ASN A 170 -0.46 15.67 -7.50
C ASN A 170 -0.69 14.21 -7.09
N TYR A 171 -1.92 13.73 -7.19
CA TYR A 171 -2.25 12.33 -6.92
C TYR A 171 -1.51 11.37 -7.87
N TYR A 172 -1.42 11.70 -9.15
CA TYR A 172 -0.70 10.88 -10.14
C TYR A 172 0.81 10.92 -9.93
N ASP A 173 1.35 12.02 -9.44
CA ASP A 173 2.76 12.12 -9.05
C ASP A 173 3.10 11.16 -7.91
N GLU A 174 2.22 11.01 -6.92
CA GLU A 174 2.37 10.02 -5.85
C GLU A 174 2.30 8.58 -6.36
N ILE A 175 1.38 8.29 -7.27
CA ILE A 175 1.29 6.96 -7.91
C ILE A 175 2.57 6.65 -8.69
N LYS A 176 3.12 7.63 -9.40
CA LYS A 176 4.41 7.48 -10.10
C LYS A 176 5.56 7.21 -9.15
N ARG A 177 5.58 7.86 -7.97
CA ARG A 177 6.56 7.59 -6.93
C ARG A 177 6.43 6.16 -6.40
N PHE A 178 5.22 5.70 -6.16
CA PHE A 178 4.95 4.32 -5.76
C PHE A 178 5.45 3.32 -6.80
N ASP A 179 5.11 3.51 -8.07
CA ASP A 179 5.58 2.65 -9.17
C ASP A 179 7.11 2.58 -9.25
N TYR A 180 7.79 3.71 -8.99
CA TYR A 180 9.26 3.76 -8.99
C TYR A 180 9.88 2.90 -7.87
N SER A 181 9.12 2.57 -6.84
CA SER A 181 9.58 1.79 -5.69
C SER A 181 9.39 0.27 -5.86
N ILE A 182 8.70 -0.14 -6.94
CA ILE A 182 8.44 -1.53 -7.32
C ILE A 182 9.51 -2.01 -8.33
#